data_925454d59f5fa860b31bc6c2c8c50da7
#
_entry.id   925454d59f5fa860b31bc6c2c8c50da7
#
_cell.length_a   1.000
_cell.length_b   1.000
_cell.length_c   1.000
_cell.angle_alpha   90.00
_cell.angle_beta   90.00
_cell.angle_gamma   90.00
#
_symmetry.space_group_name_H-M   'P 1'
#
loop_
_entity.id
_entity.type
_entity.pdbx_description
1 polymer ?
#
loop_
_entity_poly.entity_id
_entity_poly.type
_entity_poly.pdbx_seq_one_letter_code
_entity_poly.pdbx_strand_id
1 'polypeptide(L)'
;MNEGSVHPENIQLKNLKWEQKKTYNLGVDFGFWNDRINGNVEVYWQFTSDMLMANYGIPTSSGYPNLRWQNAGNMKNIGWEFNLNGSRIIQAGKFSADFNITFANNKNQITAMDETCLSNLNTEFNRDNGSYLTRVELNRALGSIYGFRYKGVYQYSHYSETEVKGVSGPDAPVARDADGNVILDEHGLTIPMMFCAGSVNYEFNGGDAKYEDINHDGQINELDIVYLGSSLPKFTGGFGFKLNWGRLSWNKD
;
A
#
# COMPACT_ATOMS: atom_id res chain seq x y z
N MET A 1 -35.58 31.95 34.71
CA MET A 1 -34.23 31.43 35.00
C MET A 1 -34.01 30.29 34.03
N ASN A 2 -33.13 30.50 33.03
CA ASN A 2 -32.72 29.40 32.13
C ASN A 2 -31.76 28.51 32.91
N GLU A 3 -32.23 27.36 33.34
CA GLU A 3 -31.33 26.31 33.78
C GLU A 3 -30.56 25.81 32.57
N GLY A 4 -29.34 26.28 32.39
CA GLY A 4 -28.44 25.78 31.39
C GLY A 4 -28.15 24.31 31.68
N SER A 5 -28.68 23.39 30.86
CA SER A 5 -28.32 21.97 30.95
C SER A 5 -26.85 21.84 30.64
N VAL A 6 -26.06 21.41 31.61
CA VAL A 6 -24.64 21.08 31.40
C VAL A 6 -24.59 19.68 30.77
N HIS A 7 -24.24 19.63 29.50
CA HIS A 7 -23.94 18.37 28.82
C HIS A 7 -22.43 18.13 28.88
N PRO A 8 -21.95 16.96 29.28
CA PRO A 8 -20.54 16.65 29.22
C PRO A 8 -20.11 16.63 27.74
N GLU A 9 -19.05 17.33 27.42
CA GLU A 9 -18.51 17.44 26.05
C GLU A 9 -17.91 16.12 25.53
N ASN A 10 -17.43 15.26 26.44
CA ASN A 10 -16.76 14.02 26.11
C ASN A 10 -17.19 12.88 27.06
N ILE A 11 -17.25 11.67 26.53
CA ILE A 11 -17.43 10.45 27.34
C ILE A 11 -16.17 10.18 28.16
N GLN A 12 -16.35 9.81 29.44
CA GLN A 12 -15.25 9.37 30.28
C GLN A 12 -14.70 8.02 29.78
N LEU A 13 -13.43 7.99 29.39
CA LEU A 13 -12.74 6.79 28.91
C LEU A 13 -12.15 6.02 30.10
N LYS A 14 -12.86 4.99 30.58
CA LYS A 14 -12.44 4.20 31.77
C LYS A 14 -11.35 3.16 31.44
N ASN A 15 -11.27 2.70 30.20
CA ASN A 15 -10.40 1.58 29.79
C ASN A 15 -9.27 1.98 28.85
N LEU A 16 -8.99 3.28 28.74
CA LEU A 16 -7.92 3.77 27.89
C LEU A 16 -6.56 3.32 28.44
N LYS A 17 -5.76 2.68 27.59
CA LYS A 17 -4.41 2.24 27.87
C LYS A 17 -3.40 3.08 27.12
N TRP A 18 -2.19 3.17 27.64
CA TRP A 18 -1.07 3.74 26.90
C TRP A 18 -0.66 2.80 25.75
N GLU A 19 -0.37 3.38 24.62
CA GLU A 19 0.27 2.66 23.52
C GLU A 19 1.61 2.09 23.98
N GLN A 20 1.84 0.82 23.70
CA GLN A 20 3.07 0.13 24.07
C GLN A 20 3.87 -0.24 22.82
N LYS A 21 5.16 0.11 22.84
CA LYS A 21 6.10 -0.23 21.79
C LYS A 21 7.21 -1.10 22.35
N LYS A 22 7.35 -2.32 21.81
CA LYS A 22 8.42 -3.26 22.11
C LYS A 22 9.31 -3.40 20.90
N THR A 23 10.60 -3.17 21.05
CA THR A 23 11.59 -3.28 19.98
C THR A 23 12.69 -4.24 20.36
N TYR A 24 13.03 -5.13 19.46
CA TYR A 24 14.17 -6.02 19.54
C TYR A 24 15.10 -5.69 18.38
N ASN A 25 16.38 -5.42 18.68
CA ASN A 25 17.40 -5.11 17.69
C ASN A 25 18.53 -6.12 17.80
N LEU A 26 19.05 -6.54 16.66
CA LEU A 26 20.27 -7.30 16.55
C LEU A 26 21.15 -6.62 15.50
N GLY A 27 22.33 -6.19 15.92
CA GLY A 27 23.29 -5.51 15.06
C GLY A 27 24.65 -6.19 15.09
N VAL A 28 25.37 -6.08 13.98
CA VAL A 28 26.76 -6.49 13.83
C VAL A 28 27.53 -5.36 13.18
N ASP A 29 28.56 -4.89 13.88
CA ASP A 29 29.55 -3.96 13.35
C ASP A 29 30.76 -4.73 12.85
N PHE A 30 31.31 -4.32 11.73
CA PHE A 30 32.51 -4.93 11.16
C PHE A 30 33.47 -3.88 10.63
N GLY A 31 34.76 -4.20 10.68
CA GLY A 31 35.84 -3.37 10.13
C GLY A 31 36.98 -4.24 9.55
N PHE A 32 37.45 -3.84 8.38
CA PHE A 32 38.52 -4.50 7.65
C PHE A 32 39.58 -3.49 7.20
N TRP A 33 40.82 -3.97 7.02
CA TRP A 33 41.99 -3.19 6.56
C TRP A 33 42.26 -1.94 7.40
N ASN A 34 42.37 -2.11 8.72
CA ASN A 34 42.53 -1.02 9.69
C ASN A 34 41.40 0.03 9.55
N ASP A 35 40.18 -0.47 9.54
CA ASP A 35 38.91 0.32 9.41
C ASP A 35 38.78 1.12 8.13
N ARG A 36 39.54 0.80 7.07
CA ARG A 36 39.32 1.43 5.76
C ARG A 36 37.99 1.03 5.15
N ILE A 37 37.56 -0.19 5.40
CA ILE A 37 36.19 -0.63 5.12
C ILE A 37 35.56 -0.96 6.46
N ASN A 38 34.51 -0.24 6.80
CA ASN A 38 33.72 -0.52 7.99
C ASN A 38 32.23 -0.37 7.67
N GLY A 39 31.43 -1.00 8.49
CA GLY A 39 29.99 -0.94 8.31
C GLY A 39 29.26 -1.64 9.43
N ASN A 40 27.97 -1.60 9.34
CA ASN A 40 27.07 -2.33 10.22
C ASN A 40 25.89 -2.91 9.45
N VAL A 41 25.36 -3.98 9.99
CA VAL A 41 24.08 -4.58 9.62
C VAL A 41 23.23 -4.64 10.85
N GLU A 42 22.04 -4.12 10.78
CA GLU A 42 21.06 -4.16 11.87
C GLU A 42 19.75 -4.77 11.38
N VAL A 43 19.15 -5.63 12.19
CA VAL A 43 17.81 -6.18 11.98
C VAL A 43 16.97 -5.87 13.19
N TYR A 44 15.74 -5.40 12.97
CA TYR A 44 14.85 -5.05 14.06
C TYR A 44 13.45 -5.62 13.90
N TRP A 45 12.83 -5.91 15.03
CA TRP A 45 11.43 -6.29 15.18
C TRP A 45 10.78 -5.35 16.17
N GLN A 46 9.75 -4.67 15.73
CA GLN A 46 9.01 -3.71 16.54
C GLN A 46 7.55 -4.11 16.57
N PHE A 47 7.00 -4.20 17.76
CA PHE A 47 5.59 -4.49 18.00
C PHE A 47 4.97 -3.31 18.72
N THR A 48 3.92 -2.75 18.13
CA THR A 48 3.10 -1.70 18.73
C THR A 48 1.76 -2.30 19.08
N SER A 49 1.38 -2.22 20.34
CA SER A 49 0.09 -2.68 20.85
C SER A 49 -0.70 -1.52 21.46
N ASP A 50 -2.01 -1.71 21.51
CA ASP A 50 -2.94 -0.72 22.05
C ASP A 50 -2.82 0.65 21.35
N MET A 51 -2.60 0.68 20.02
CA MET A 51 -2.47 1.93 19.23
C MET A 51 -3.65 2.86 19.50
N LEU A 52 -3.35 4.11 19.78
CA LEU A 52 -4.36 5.12 20.04
C LEU A 52 -4.87 5.74 18.74
N MET A 53 -6.17 5.65 18.54
CA MET A 53 -6.88 6.29 17.42
C MET A 53 -7.72 7.45 17.94
N ALA A 54 -7.61 8.57 17.24
CA ALA A 54 -8.42 9.77 17.52
C ALA A 54 -9.75 9.72 16.77
N ASN A 55 -10.76 10.40 17.29
CA ASN A 55 -12.06 10.57 16.65
C ASN A 55 -12.76 9.24 16.28
N TYR A 56 -12.67 8.27 17.14
CA TYR A 56 -13.30 6.97 16.94
C TYR A 56 -14.83 7.11 16.93
N GLY A 57 -15.47 6.75 15.81
CA GLY A 57 -16.91 6.80 15.64
C GLY A 57 -17.64 5.83 16.59
N ILE A 58 -18.68 6.32 17.25
CA ILE A 58 -19.56 5.52 18.12
C ILE A 58 -21.01 5.67 17.71
N PRO A 59 -21.88 4.72 18.06
CA PRO A 59 -23.30 4.83 17.74
C PRO A 59 -23.90 6.13 18.23
N THR A 60 -24.69 6.79 17.39
CA THR A 60 -25.35 8.07 17.69
C THR A 60 -26.31 7.98 18.88
N SER A 61 -26.79 6.78 19.21
CA SER A 61 -27.60 6.50 20.41
C SER A 61 -26.87 6.81 21.74
N SER A 62 -25.53 6.93 21.71
CA SER A 62 -24.74 7.34 22.86
C SER A 62 -24.90 8.82 23.23
N GLY A 63 -25.46 9.64 22.33
CA GLY A 63 -25.54 11.10 22.47
C GLY A 63 -24.23 11.84 22.14
N TYR A 64 -23.20 11.12 21.71
CA TYR A 64 -21.90 11.68 21.32
C TYR A 64 -21.55 11.27 19.90
N PRO A 65 -20.87 12.14 19.12
CA PRO A 65 -20.55 11.84 17.73
C PRO A 65 -19.37 10.85 17.62
N ASN A 66 -18.42 10.90 18.53
CA ASN A 66 -17.23 10.04 18.54
C ASN A 66 -16.58 9.99 19.94
N LEU A 67 -15.68 9.04 20.11
CA LEU A 67 -14.72 9.02 21.22
C LEU A 67 -13.49 9.83 20.84
N ARG A 68 -12.99 10.65 21.75
CA ARG A 68 -11.76 11.43 21.51
C ARG A 68 -10.56 10.53 21.22
N TRP A 69 -10.42 9.45 21.98
CA TRP A 69 -9.35 8.47 21.86
C TRP A 69 -9.87 7.06 22.17
N GLN A 70 -9.36 6.07 21.45
CA GLN A 70 -9.60 4.65 21.74
C GLN A 70 -8.37 3.83 21.34
N ASN A 71 -8.10 2.74 22.09
CA ASN A 71 -7.13 1.74 21.67
C ASN A 71 -7.79 0.86 20.62
N ALA A 72 -7.33 0.93 19.38
CA ALA A 72 -8.04 0.37 18.24
C ALA A 72 -7.29 -0.75 17.52
N GLY A 73 -6.01 -0.98 17.80
CA GLY A 73 -5.31 -2.02 17.08
C GLY A 73 -3.85 -2.24 17.46
N ASN A 74 -3.24 -3.17 16.74
CA ASN A 74 -1.84 -3.55 16.90
C ASN A 74 -1.14 -3.56 15.53
N MET A 75 0.13 -3.25 15.53
CA MET A 75 0.97 -3.23 14.34
C MET A 75 2.34 -3.85 14.65
N LYS A 76 2.94 -4.48 13.65
CA LYS A 76 4.34 -4.88 13.69
C LYS A 76 5.11 -4.22 12.56
N ASN A 77 6.37 -3.87 12.84
CA ASN A 77 7.36 -3.46 11.87
C ASN A 77 8.56 -4.41 11.94
N ILE A 78 9.01 -4.86 10.79
CA ILE A 78 10.22 -5.67 10.66
C ILE A 78 11.07 -5.01 9.60
N GLY A 79 12.34 -4.79 9.90
CA GLY A 79 13.23 -4.17 8.95
C GLY A 79 14.69 -4.56 9.18
N TRP A 80 15.50 -4.13 8.22
CA TRP A 80 16.96 -4.23 8.32
C TRP A 80 17.58 -2.99 7.71
N GLU A 81 18.75 -2.66 8.24
CA GLU A 81 19.58 -1.55 7.79
C GLU A 81 20.99 -2.04 7.53
N PHE A 82 21.60 -1.54 6.48
CA PHE A 82 22.96 -1.83 6.09
C PHE A 82 23.69 -0.54 5.79
N ASN A 83 24.83 -0.33 6.45
CA ASN A 83 25.72 0.78 6.19
C ASN A 83 27.11 0.24 5.85
N LEU A 84 27.72 0.76 4.82
CA LEU A 84 29.07 0.45 4.41
C LEU A 84 29.84 1.72 4.07
N ASN A 85 30.96 1.91 4.75
CA ASN A 85 31.84 3.05 4.51
C ASN A 85 33.20 2.54 4.03
N GLY A 86 33.74 3.21 3.05
CA GLY A 86 35.09 2.99 2.56
C GLY A 86 35.90 4.26 2.61
N SER A 87 36.94 4.26 3.46
CA SER A 87 37.83 5.40 3.62
C SER A 87 39.17 5.12 2.95
N ARG A 88 39.58 6.01 2.06
CA ARG A 88 40.84 5.89 1.29
C ARG A 88 40.97 4.53 0.60
N ILE A 89 39.91 4.04 0.00
CA ILE A 89 39.89 2.75 -0.71
C ILE A 89 40.91 2.77 -1.86
N ILE A 90 40.98 3.91 -2.55
CA ILE A 90 42.03 4.19 -3.52
C ILE A 90 42.90 5.26 -2.91
N GLN A 91 44.19 5.02 -2.86
CA GLN A 91 45.20 6.00 -2.45
C GLN A 91 46.39 5.93 -3.40
N ALA A 92 46.59 6.96 -4.20
CA ALA A 92 47.66 7.07 -5.18
C ALA A 92 48.28 8.48 -5.12
N GLY A 93 49.41 8.58 -4.43
CA GLY A 93 50.11 9.84 -4.20
C GLY A 93 49.23 10.85 -3.47
N LYS A 94 48.84 11.94 -4.20
CA LYS A 94 47.93 12.99 -3.66
C LYS A 94 46.45 12.71 -3.85
N PHE A 95 46.07 11.61 -4.50
CA PHE A 95 44.71 11.22 -4.77
C PHE A 95 44.21 10.23 -3.71
N SER A 96 42.99 10.45 -3.22
CA SER A 96 42.26 9.46 -2.42
C SER A 96 40.78 9.48 -2.75
N ALA A 97 40.15 8.31 -2.61
CA ALA A 97 38.72 8.14 -2.82
C ALA A 97 38.08 7.45 -1.63
N ASP A 98 36.96 8.01 -1.19
CA ASP A 98 36.10 7.47 -0.14
C ASP A 98 34.71 7.19 -0.73
N PHE A 99 33.97 6.25 -0.15
CA PHE A 99 32.57 6.02 -0.50
C PHE A 99 31.74 5.69 0.75
N ASN A 100 30.46 5.92 0.68
CA ASN A 100 29.49 5.42 1.64
C ASN A 100 28.28 4.86 0.90
N ILE A 101 27.72 3.79 1.45
CA ILE A 101 26.53 3.12 0.93
C ILE A 101 25.60 2.85 2.10
N THR A 102 24.35 3.19 1.96
CA THR A 102 23.29 2.87 2.93
C THR A 102 22.14 2.19 2.25
N PHE A 103 21.62 1.14 2.82
CA PHE A 103 20.38 0.50 2.38
C PHE A 103 19.53 0.17 3.60
N ALA A 104 18.22 0.33 3.44
CA ALA A 104 17.26 -0.03 4.44
C ALA A 104 16.00 -0.62 3.81
N ASN A 105 15.37 -1.54 4.53
CA ASN A 105 14.06 -2.08 4.21
C ASN A 105 13.20 -2.03 5.47
N ASN A 106 11.94 -1.66 5.30
CA ASN A 106 10.94 -1.71 6.36
C ASN A 106 9.65 -2.33 5.82
N LYS A 107 9.12 -3.29 6.53
CA LYS A 107 7.81 -3.87 6.28
C LYS A 107 6.94 -3.73 7.51
N ASN A 108 5.91 -2.89 7.42
CA ASN A 108 4.89 -2.82 8.46
C ASN A 108 3.71 -3.75 8.14
N GLN A 109 2.97 -4.13 9.16
CA GLN A 109 1.78 -4.95 9.04
C GLN A 109 0.85 -4.69 10.21
N ILE A 110 -0.43 -4.41 9.91
CA ILE A 110 -1.48 -4.31 10.90
C ILE A 110 -1.86 -5.73 11.31
N THR A 111 -1.69 -6.06 12.59
CA THR A 111 -1.90 -7.42 13.10
C THR A 111 -3.26 -7.61 13.77
N ALA A 112 -3.82 -6.53 14.29
CA ALA A 112 -5.18 -6.52 14.84
C ALA A 112 -5.74 -5.10 14.73
N MET A 113 -7.03 -4.98 14.48
CA MET A 113 -7.75 -3.73 14.49
C MET A 113 -9.24 -4.00 14.70
N ASP A 114 -9.90 -3.12 15.42
CA ASP A 114 -11.34 -3.16 15.62
C ASP A 114 -12.09 -2.92 14.32
N GLU A 115 -13.19 -3.62 14.10
CA GLU A 115 -13.96 -3.57 12.84
C GLU A 115 -14.57 -2.19 12.59
N THR A 116 -15.03 -1.51 13.63
CA THR A 116 -15.56 -0.15 13.55
C THR A 116 -14.45 0.83 13.14
N CYS A 117 -13.24 0.63 13.66
CA CYS A 117 -12.08 1.42 13.28
C CYS A 117 -11.71 1.20 11.82
N LEU A 118 -11.68 -0.05 11.35
CA LEU A 118 -11.42 -0.37 9.94
C LEU A 118 -12.45 0.29 9.02
N SER A 119 -13.73 0.25 9.38
CA SER A 119 -14.79 0.88 8.62
C SER A 119 -14.62 2.40 8.52
N ASN A 120 -14.30 3.05 9.64
CA ASN A 120 -14.07 4.50 9.67
C ASN A 120 -12.84 4.93 8.85
N LEU A 121 -11.75 4.17 8.93
CA LEU A 121 -10.54 4.45 8.16
C LEU A 121 -10.72 4.24 6.64
N ASN A 122 -11.66 3.37 6.27
CA ASN A 122 -11.94 3.03 4.88
C ASN A 122 -13.16 3.76 4.30
N THR A 123 -13.67 4.81 4.96
CA THR A 123 -14.90 5.50 4.55
C THR A 123 -14.81 6.02 3.11
N GLU A 124 -13.71 6.66 2.72
CA GLU A 124 -13.53 7.16 1.36
C GLU A 124 -13.42 6.03 0.35
N PHE A 125 -12.63 4.99 0.67
CA PHE A 125 -12.52 3.80 -0.16
C PHE A 125 -13.89 3.16 -0.43
N ASN A 126 -14.69 2.97 0.62
CA ASN A 126 -16.02 2.38 0.48
C ASN A 126 -16.98 3.26 -0.31
N ARG A 127 -16.91 4.61 -0.16
CA ARG A 127 -17.76 5.56 -0.87
C ARG A 127 -17.48 5.58 -2.38
N ASP A 128 -16.21 5.54 -2.76
CA ASP A 128 -15.75 5.72 -4.14
C ASP A 128 -15.43 4.38 -4.83
N ASN A 129 -15.94 3.26 -4.31
CA ASN A 129 -15.67 1.90 -4.75
C ASN A 129 -14.18 1.51 -4.77
N GLY A 130 -13.37 2.22 -4.00
CA GLY A 130 -11.97 1.92 -3.79
C GLY A 130 -11.05 2.05 -4.99
N SER A 131 -11.48 2.71 -6.06
CA SER A 131 -10.64 2.90 -7.26
C SER A 131 -9.34 3.63 -6.92
N TYR A 132 -8.21 2.90 -6.94
CA TYR A 132 -6.86 3.41 -6.70
C TYR A 132 -6.69 4.18 -5.38
N LEU A 133 -7.47 3.84 -4.37
CA LEU A 133 -7.39 4.43 -3.04
C LEU A 133 -6.60 3.55 -2.07
N THR A 134 -6.14 4.17 -1.01
CA THR A 134 -5.56 3.43 0.11
C THR A 134 -6.66 2.78 0.94
N ARG A 135 -6.43 1.53 1.32
CA ARG A 135 -7.29 0.77 2.22
C ARG A 135 -6.48 0.20 3.37
N VAL A 136 -7.05 0.28 4.56
CA VAL A 136 -6.50 -0.37 5.75
C VAL A 136 -7.11 -1.75 5.88
N GLU A 137 -6.27 -2.77 5.91
CA GLU A 137 -6.70 -4.17 5.96
C GLU A 137 -5.79 -4.96 6.90
N LEU A 138 -6.37 -5.94 7.60
CA LEU A 138 -5.59 -6.83 8.47
C LEU A 138 -4.56 -7.62 7.67
N ASN A 139 -3.41 -7.84 8.28
CA ASN A 139 -2.27 -8.54 7.69
C ASN A 139 -1.65 -7.85 6.45
N ARG A 140 -2.02 -6.60 6.20
CA ARG A 140 -1.45 -5.75 5.16
C ARG A 140 -0.70 -4.57 5.76
N ALA A 141 0.10 -3.91 4.92
CA ALA A 141 0.80 -2.71 5.30
C ALA A 141 -0.16 -1.51 5.40
N LEU A 142 0.09 -0.62 6.34
CA LEU A 142 -0.54 0.70 6.30
C LEU A 142 -0.08 1.43 5.03
N GLY A 143 -1.01 2.02 4.29
CA GLY A 143 -0.74 2.62 2.98
C GLY A 143 -0.78 1.63 1.81
N SER A 144 -1.39 0.45 2.00
CA SER A 144 -1.72 -0.47 0.91
C SER A 144 -2.70 0.17 -0.05
N ILE A 145 -2.42 0.05 -1.35
CA ILE A 145 -3.22 0.60 -2.45
C ILE A 145 -3.99 -0.53 -3.10
N TYR A 146 -5.27 -0.29 -3.33
CA TYR A 146 -6.19 -1.22 -3.98
C TYR A 146 -6.81 -0.56 -5.20
N GLY A 147 -7.28 -1.36 -6.14
CA GLY A 147 -7.93 -0.89 -7.35
C GLY A 147 -8.06 -2.00 -8.37
N PHE A 148 -8.54 -1.65 -9.55
CA PHE A 148 -8.65 -2.58 -10.67
C PHE A 148 -7.28 -2.87 -11.28
N ARG A 149 -6.96 -4.13 -11.51
CA ARG A 149 -5.69 -4.53 -12.13
C ARG A 149 -5.75 -4.32 -13.63
N TYR A 150 -4.96 -3.39 -14.14
CA TYR A 150 -4.86 -3.11 -15.56
C TYR A 150 -4.13 -4.24 -16.31
N LYS A 151 -4.71 -4.70 -17.43
CA LYS A 151 -4.21 -5.80 -18.28
C LYS A 151 -3.88 -5.36 -19.70
N GLY A 152 -4.02 -4.10 -20.03
CA GLY A 152 -3.79 -3.59 -21.37
C GLY A 152 -5.02 -2.87 -21.93
N VAL A 153 -5.18 -2.94 -23.23
CA VAL A 153 -6.25 -2.27 -23.97
C VAL A 153 -6.96 -3.28 -24.86
N TYR A 154 -8.28 -3.21 -24.94
CA TYR A 154 -9.03 -3.99 -25.92
C TYR A 154 -8.66 -3.55 -27.33
N GLN A 155 -8.35 -4.50 -28.21
CA GLN A 155 -7.84 -4.21 -29.56
C GLN A 155 -8.96 -4.06 -30.59
N TYR A 156 -8.96 -2.96 -31.33
CA TYR A 156 -9.91 -2.76 -32.42
C TYR A 156 -9.80 -3.83 -33.52
N SER A 157 -8.60 -4.34 -33.78
CA SER A 157 -8.38 -5.39 -34.77
C SER A 157 -9.08 -6.72 -34.46
N HIS A 158 -9.50 -6.90 -33.21
CA HIS A 158 -10.17 -8.10 -32.72
C HIS A 158 -11.64 -7.86 -32.38
N TYR A 159 -12.14 -6.66 -32.69
CA TYR A 159 -13.47 -6.21 -32.34
C TYR A 159 -14.00 -5.21 -33.37
N SER A 160 -15.20 -5.41 -33.86
CA SER A 160 -15.95 -4.43 -34.64
C SER A 160 -17.40 -4.37 -34.15
N GLU A 161 -18.06 -3.21 -34.29
CA GLU A 161 -19.44 -3.03 -33.84
C GLU A 161 -20.42 -4.04 -34.44
N THR A 162 -20.12 -4.53 -35.63
CA THR A 162 -20.95 -5.55 -36.32
C THR A 162 -20.70 -6.96 -35.80
N GLU A 163 -19.61 -7.19 -35.08
CA GLU A 163 -19.15 -8.50 -34.60
C GLU A 163 -19.29 -8.69 -33.10
N VAL A 164 -19.76 -7.70 -32.34
CA VAL A 164 -19.96 -7.77 -30.86
C VAL A 164 -20.75 -9.03 -30.45
N LYS A 165 -21.61 -9.51 -31.34
CA LYS A 165 -22.41 -10.71 -31.17
C LYS A 165 -21.76 -11.89 -31.91
N GLY A 166 -20.63 -12.38 -31.46
CA GLY A 166 -19.97 -13.53 -32.00
C GLY A 166 -18.46 -13.48 -32.13
N VAL A 167 -17.81 -12.39 -31.72
CA VAL A 167 -16.36 -12.27 -31.78
C VAL A 167 -15.70 -12.77 -30.50
N SER A 168 -14.75 -13.65 -30.70
CA SER A 168 -14.00 -14.35 -29.64
C SER A 168 -12.49 -14.09 -29.67
N GLY A 169 -12.04 -13.02 -30.32
CA GLY A 169 -10.62 -12.66 -30.30
C GLY A 169 -10.08 -12.50 -28.86
N PRO A 170 -8.80 -12.78 -28.59
CA PRO A 170 -8.25 -12.82 -27.23
C PRO A 170 -8.36 -11.47 -26.50
N ASP A 171 -8.45 -10.38 -27.24
CA ASP A 171 -8.54 -9.01 -26.73
C ASP A 171 -9.89 -8.34 -27.02
N ALA A 172 -10.90 -9.12 -27.41
CA ALA A 172 -12.26 -8.61 -27.52
C ALA A 172 -12.86 -8.35 -26.13
N PRO A 173 -13.70 -7.29 -25.96
CA PRO A 173 -14.33 -6.95 -24.69
C PRO A 173 -15.55 -7.83 -24.40
N VAL A 174 -15.30 -9.13 -24.25
CA VAL A 174 -16.30 -10.15 -23.94
C VAL A 174 -15.95 -10.89 -22.66
N ALA A 175 -16.97 -11.33 -21.93
CA ALA A 175 -16.82 -12.08 -20.69
C ALA A 175 -16.13 -13.43 -20.95
N ARG A 176 -15.22 -13.81 -20.02
CA ARG A 176 -14.45 -15.04 -20.10
C ARG A 176 -14.44 -15.75 -18.76
N ASP A 177 -14.45 -17.09 -18.82
CA ASP A 177 -14.25 -17.93 -17.65
C ASP A 177 -12.78 -17.93 -17.16
N ALA A 178 -12.51 -18.66 -16.09
CA ALA A 178 -11.17 -18.77 -15.48
C ALA A 178 -10.14 -19.41 -16.44
N ASP A 179 -10.57 -20.22 -17.39
CA ASP A 179 -9.73 -20.87 -18.40
C ASP A 179 -9.52 -19.98 -19.63
N GLY A 180 -10.19 -18.80 -19.67
CA GLY A 180 -10.09 -17.84 -20.78
C GLY A 180 -11.05 -18.09 -21.93
N ASN A 181 -11.97 -19.07 -21.82
CA ASN A 181 -13.00 -19.31 -22.82
C ASN A 181 -14.09 -18.25 -22.75
N VAL A 182 -14.65 -17.91 -23.89
CA VAL A 182 -15.76 -16.94 -24.00
C VAL A 182 -17.01 -17.52 -23.35
N ILE A 183 -17.65 -16.74 -22.49
CA ILE A 183 -18.93 -17.07 -21.89
C ILE A 183 -20.04 -16.64 -22.87
N LEU A 184 -20.98 -17.55 -23.12
CA LEU A 184 -22.12 -17.30 -23.99
C LEU A 184 -23.40 -17.21 -23.17
N ASP A 185 -24.35 -16.39 -23.67
CA ASP A 185 -25.68 -16.30 -23.10
C ASP A 185 -26.56 -17.52 -23.46
N GLU A 186 -27.81 -17.53 -23.02
CA GLU A 186 -28.78 -18.58 -23.28
C GLU A 186 -29.13 -18.76 -24.79
N HIS A 187 -28.77 -17.75 -25.60
CA HIS A 187 -28.97 -17.74 -27.06
C HIS A 187 -27.69 -18.11 -27.85
N GLY A 188 -26.59 -18.41 -27.13
CA GLY A 188 -25.30 -18.71 -27.72
C GLY A 188 -24.53 -17.49 -28.24
N LEU A 189 -24.89 -16.27 -27.75
CA LEU A 189 -24.21 -15.05 -28.11
C LEU A 189 -23.17 -14.69 -27.02
N THR A 190 -22.13 -13.98 -27.42
CA THR A 190 -21.10 -13.48 -26.49
C THR A 190 -21.68 -12.43 -25.55
N ILE A 191 -21.32 -12.51 -24.27
CA ILE A 191 -21.68 -11.52 -23.25
C ILE A 191 -20.64 -10.42 -23.30
N PRO A 192 -21.04 -9.13 -23.52
CA PRO A 192 -20.08 -8.02 -23.49
C PRO A 192 -19.58 -7.77 -22.08
N MET A 193 -18.31 -7.37 -21.97
CA MET A 193 -17.75 -6.88 -20.70
C MET A 193 -18.33 -5.53 -20.34
N MET A 194 -18.75 -5.39 -19.09
CA MET A 194 -19.35 -4.18 -18.54
C MET A 194 -18.48 -3.57 -17.45
N PHE A 195 -18.41 -2.25 -17.39
CA PHE A 195 -17.94 -1.54 -16.22
C PHE A 195 -19.12 -1.13 -15.35
N CYS A 196 -19.17 -1.58 -14.10
CA CYS A 196 -20.29 -1.42 -13.19
C CYS A 196 -19.80 -0.96 -11.80
N ALA A 197 -19.14 0.20 -11.71
CA ALA A 197 -18.62 0.70 -10.45
C ALA A 197 -19.37 1.98 -10.01
N GLY A 198 -20.00 1.93 -8.84
CA GLY A 198 -20.80 3.03 -8.29
C GLY A 198 -22.00 3.38 -9.15
N SER A 199 -22.05 4.63 -9.60
CA SER A 199 -23.08 5.11 -10.54
C SER A 199 -22.67 5.03 -12.00
N VAL A 200 -21.46 4.55 -12.28
CA VAL A 200 -20.91 4.43 -13.63
C VAL A 200 -21.21 3.03 -14.17
N ASN A 201 -21.87 2.97 -15.31
CA ASN A 201 -22.20 1.74 -15.99
C ASN A 201 -22.07 1.94 -17.50
N TYR A 202 -21.17 1.17 -18.14
CA TYR A 202 -20.98 1.20 -19.58
C TYR A 202 -20.41 -0.12 -20.10
N GLU A 203 -20.66 -0.41 -21.36
CA GLU A 203 -20.05 -1.52 -22.09
C GLU A 203 -18.67 -1.12 -22.60
N PHE A 204 -17.68 -1.99 -22.40
CA PHE A 204 -16.34 -1.79 -22.94
C PHE A 204 -16.31 -1.90 -24.44
N ASN A 205 -15.52 -1.04 -25.09
CA ASN A 205 -15.29 -1.03 -26.52
C ASN A 205 -13.81 -1.25 -26.85
N GLY A 206 -13.51 -1.54 -28.11
CA GLY A 206 -12.15 -1.55 -28.61
C GLY A 206 -11.48 -0.20 -28.38
N GLY A 207 -10.27 -0.21 -27.79
CA GLY A 207 -9.54 0.98 -27.37
C GLY A 207 -9.68 1.31 -25.90
N ASP A 208 -10.67 0.78 -25.19
CA ASP A 208 -10.82 0.98 -23.76
C ASP A 208 -9.80 0.21 -22.95
N ALA A 209 -9.57 0.68 -21.72
CA ALA A 209 -8.69 0.01 -20.76
C ALA A 209 -9.28 -1.36 -20.36
N LYS A 210 -8.48 -2.41 -20.50
CA LYS A 210 -8.84 -3.77 -20.10
C LYS A 210 -8.42 -3.98 -18.66
N TYR A 211 -9.37 -4.31 -17.80
CA TYR A 211 -9.14 -4.69 -16.40
C TYR A 211 -9.32 -6.20 -16.22
N GLU A 212 -8.74 -6.72 -15.15
CA GLU A 212 -8.88 -8.13 -14.78
C GLU A 212 -10.22 -8.35 -14.08
N ASP A 213 -11.05 -9.19 -14.66
CA ASP A 213 -12.26 -9.72 -14.06
C ASP A 213 -11.86 -10.90 -13.18
N ILE A 214 -11.88 -10.71 -11.86
CA ILE A 214 -11.36 -11.67 -10.87
C ILE A 214 -12.35 -12.81 -10.61
N ASN A 215 -13.62 -12.48 -10.58
CA ASN A 215 -14.70 -13.44 -10.31
C ASN A 215 -15.29 -14.06 -11.58
N HIS A 216 -14.88 -13.57 -12.77
CA HIS A 216 -15.31 -14.02 -14.08
C HIS A 216 -16.83 -13.91 -14.31
N ASP A 217 -17.44 -12.83 -13.83
CA ASP A 217 -18.88 -12.58 -13.99
C ASP A 217 -19.19 -11.69 -15.22
N GLY A 218 -18.16 -11.22 -15.94
CA GLY A 218 -18.29 -10.35 -17.11
C GLY A 218 -18.49 -8.87 -16.75
N GLN A 219 -18.33 -8.49 -15.50
CA GLN A 219 -18.45 -7.13 -15.02
C GLN A 219 -17.21 -6.72 -14.27
N ILE A 220 -16.77 -5.50 -14.46
CA ILE A 220 -15.72 -4.88 -13.63
C ILE A 220 -16.40 -4.03 -12.58
N ASN A 221 -16.35 -4.46 -11.34
CA ASN A 221 -17.00 -3.83 -10.19
C ASN A 221 -16.15 -3.93 -8.91
N GLU A 222 -16.73 -3.65 -7.74
CA GLU A 222 -16.02 -3.71 -6.47
C GLU A 222 -15.46 -5.09 -6.10
N LEU A 223 -15.96 -6.17 -6.69
CA LEU A 223 -15.46 -7.54 -6.46
C LEU A 223 -14.13 -7.79 -7.17
N ASP A 224 -13.77 -6.95 -8.16
CA ASP A 224 -12.52 -7.03 -8.91
C ASP A 224 -11.43 -6.12 -8.33
N ILE A 225 -11.71 -5.45 -7.23
CA ILE A 225 -10.73 -4.62 -6.55
C ILE A 225 -9.72 -5.50 -5.82
N VAL A 226 -8.45 -5.38 -6.21
CA VAL A 226 -7.35 -6.17 -5.65
C VAL A 226 -6.24 -5.30 -5.09
N TYR A 227 -5.41 -5.89 -4.24
CA TYR A 227 -4.20 -5.26 -3.77
C TYR A 227 -3.23 -5.03 -4.93
N LEU A 228 -2.86 -3.77 -5.18
CA LEU A 228 -1.96 -3.37 -6.26
C LEU A 228 -0.53 -3.14 -5.76
N GLY A 229 -0.37 -2.71 -4.52
CA GLY A 229 0.93 -2.39 -3.96
C GLY A 229 0.84 -1.59 -2.68
N SER A 230 1.97 -1.03 -2.27
CA SER A 230 2.07 -0.14 -1.11
C SER A 230 2.67 1.20 -1.52
N SER A 231 2.19 2.27 -0.91
CA SER A 231 2.78 3.61 -1.05
C SER A 231 4.16 3.72 -0.39
N LEU A 232 4.51 2.75 0.47
CA LEU A 232 5.80 2.70 1.12
C LEU A 232 6.84 2.02 0.22
N PRO A 233 8.03 2.60 0.06
CA PRO A 233 9.08 1.99 -0.74
C PRO A 233 9.53 0.67 -0.11
N LYS A 234 9.80 -0.33 -0.96
CA LYS A 234 10.35 -1.62 -0.50
C LYS A 234 11.78 -1.50 0.00
N PHE A 235 12.54 -0.60 -0.61
CA PHE A 235 13.93 -0.32 -0.27
C PHE A 235 14.15 1.18 -0.32
N THR A 236 14.94 1.66 0.61
CA THR A 236 15.50 3.01 0.61
C THR A 236 17.00 2.90 0.69
N GLY A 237 17.73 3.81 0.05
CA GLY A 237 19.18 3.77 0.10
C GLY A 237 19.80 5.03 -0.44
N GLY A 238 21.07 5.18 -0.12
CA GLY A 238 21.91 6.27 -0.57
C GLY A 238 23.30 5.77 -0.94
N PHE A 239 23.93 6.47 -1.84
CA PHE A 239 25.32 6.25 -2.23
C PHE A 239 25.99 7.61 -2.31
N GLY A 240 27.09 7.75 -1.55
CA GLY A 240 27.93 8.93 -1.60
C GLY A 240 29.37 8.58 -1.93
N PHE A 241 30.07 9.50 -2.52
CA PHE A 241 31.51 9.36 -2.73
C PHE A 241 32.22 10.70 -2.57
N LYS A 242 33.51 10.63 -2.14
CA LYS A 242 34.37 11.78 -1.98
C LYS A 242 35.72 11.49 -2.62
N LEU A 243 36.12 12.40 -3.50
CA LEU A 243 37.41 12.37 -4.17
C LEU A 243 38.27 13.53 -3.68
N ASN A 244 39.51 13.25 -3.31
CA ASN A 244 40.46 14.26 -2.88
C ASN A 244 41.71 14.21 -3.77
N TRP A 245 42.20 15.38 -4.18
CA TRP A 245 43.46 15.53 -4.92
C TRP A 245 44.26 16.71 -4.35
N GLY A 246 45.22 16.40 -3.55
CA GLY A 246 46.04 17.41 -2.87
C GLY A 246 45.21 18.30 -1.96
N ARG A 247 44.96 19.56 -2.37
CA ARG A 247 44.13 20.53 -1.63
C ARG A 247 42.69 20.62 -2.16
N LEU A 248 42.39 19.97 -3.26
CA LEU A 248 41.05 19.93 -3.85
C LEU A 248 40.27 18.73 -3.33
N SER A 249 39.02 18.96 -2.99
CA SER A 249 38.09 17.92 -2.55
C SER A 249 36.78 18.08 -3.32
N TRP A 250 36.24 16.99 -3.82
CA TRP A 250 34.93 16.92 -4.44
C TRP A 250 34.13 15.79 -3.79
N ASN A 251 32.92 16.09 -3.35
CA ASN A 251 32.00 15.15 -2.74
C ASN A 251 30.62 15.25 -3.40
N LYS A 252 29.93 14.13 -3.47
CA LYS A 252 28.54 14.02 -3.90
C LYS A 252 27.83 12.93 -3.07
N ASP A 253 26.69 13.28 -2.54
CA ASP A 253 25.74 12.43 -1.83
C ASP A 253 24.51 12.17 -2.70
#